data_43fb5ab507a1fff96117e1e8b8c18edc
#
_entry.id   43fb5ab507a1fff96117e1e8b8c18edc
#
_cell.length_a   1.000
_cell.length_b   1.000
_cell.length_c   1.000
_cell.angle_alpha   90.00
_cell.angle_beta   90.00
_cell.angle_gamma   90.00
#
_symmetry.space_group_name_H-M   'P 1'
#
loop_
_entity.id
_entity.type
_entity.pdbx_description
1 polymer ?
#
loop_
_entity_poly.entity_id
_entity_poly.type
_entity_poly.pdbx_seq_one_letter_code
_entity_poly.pdbx_strand_id
1 'polypeptide(L)'
;MKIEVTKDDLGKGARGSCEWCPVALAIQRTYDLKNGKDKMVTVDEDGVGIWQDSVEQHYQLPQIARDFIHSFDNYNYGRTIFRDKNFWKYFKPFSFKIGKRIKHD
;
A
#
# COMPACT_ATOMS: atom_id res chain seq x y z
N MET A 1 -14.16 3.83 -3.04
CA MET A 1 -13.49 4.72 -2.07
C MET A 1 -12.13 5.12 -2.60
N LYS A 2 -11.84 6.39 -2.56
CA LYS A 2 -10.59 6.93 -3.07
C LYS A 2 -9.48 6.81 -2.02
N ILE A 3 -8.34 6.26 -2.43
CA ILE A 3 -7.17 6.13 -1.59
C ILE A 3 -6.13 7.15 -2.06
N GLU A 4 -5.63 7.95 -1.14
CA GLU A 4 -4.60 8.93 -1.44
C GLU A 4 -3.28 8.53 -0.79
N VAL A 5 -2.28 8.23 -1.63
CA VAL A 5 -0.92 7.97 -1.17
C VAL A 5 -0.22 9.32 -1.10
N THR A 6 0.08 9.76 0.12
CA THR A 6 0.64 11.09 0.37
C THR A 6 2.16 11.05 0.42
N LYS A 7 2.76 12.24 0.43
CA LYS A 7 4.21 12.38 0.62
C LYS A 7 4.66 11.75 1.95
N ASP A 8 3.83 11.87 2.99
CA ASP A 8 4.12 11.27 4.29
C ASP A 8 4.17 9.74 4.19
N ASP A 9 3.23 9.14 3.47
CA ASP A 9 3.23 7.69 3.24
C ASP A 9 4.50 7.25 2.50
N LEU A 10 4.91 8.01 1.48
CA LEU A 10 6.13 7.74 0.72
C LEU A 10 7.37 7.84 1.60
N GLY A 11 7.38 8.78 2.53
CA GLY A 11 8.50 8.99 3.44
C GLY A 11 8.62 7.95 4.53
N LYS A 12 7.52 7.37 4.95
CA LYS A 12 7.47 6.41 6.07
C LYS A 12 7.33 4.97 5.64
N GLY A 13 6.85 4.72 4.42
CA GLY A 13 6.57 3.37 3.96
C GLY A 13 7.81 2.50 3.85
N ALA A 14 7.65 1.21 4.15
CA ALA A 14 8.73 0.24 4.08
C ALA A 14 8.68 -0.53 2.78
N ARG A 15 9.86 -0.77 2.19
CA ARG A 15 9.98 -1.58 0.98
C ARG A 15 9.89 -3.05 1.34
N GLY A 16 9.21 -3.82 0.46
CA GLY A 16 9.08 -5.24 0.64
C GLY A 16 8.19 -5.66 1.79
N SER A 17 7.37 -4.74 2.31
CA SER A 17 6.46 -5.00 3.41
C SER A 17 5.02 -4.93 2.94
N CYS A 18 4.28 -6.02 3.10
CA CYS A 18 2.85 -6.04 2.78
C CYS A 18 2.01 -5.19 3.73
N GLU A 19 2.51 -4.93 4.93
CA GLU A 19 1.76 -4.24 5.99
C GLU A 19 2.13 -2.78 6.14
N TRP A 20 3.32 -2.39 5.74
CA TRP A 20 3.87 -1.06 6.02
C TRP A 20 4.34 -0.31 4.78
N CYS A 21 4.04 -0.81 3.57
CA CYS A 21 4.37 -0.07 2.34
C CYS A 21 3.50 1.19 2.23
N PRO A 22 3.87 2.16 1.40
CA PRO A 22 3.09 3.40 1.28
C PRO A 22 1.62 3.19 0.95
N VAL A 23 1.30 2.21 0.10
CA VAL A 23 -0.09 1.90 -0.25
C VAL A 23 -0.84 1.35 0.96
N ALA A 24 -0.22 0.44 1.72
CA ALA A 24 -0.83 -0.11 2.94
C ALA A 24 -1.10 0.97 3.98
N LEU A 25 -0.16 1.90 4.17
CA LEU A 25 -0.34 3.02 5.09
C LEU A 25 -1.52 3.90 4.67
N ALA A 26 -1.64 4.18 3.39
CA ALA A 26 -2.73 5.00 2.87
C ALA A 26 -4.09 4.33 3.08
N ILE A 27 -4.17 3.03 2.88
CA ILE A 27 -5.41 2.26 3.07
C ILE A 27 -5.77 2.22 4.56
N GLN A 28 -4.81 1.97 5.45
CA GLN A 28 -5.03 1.99 6.89
C GLN A 28 -5.67 3.30 7.33
N ARG A 29 -5.12 4.41 6.86
CA ARG A 29 -5.63 5.74 7.21
C ARG A 29 -7.03 5.98 6.65
N THR A 30 -7.28 5.58 5.42
CA THR A 30 -8.56 5.81 4.75
C THR A 30 -9.69 5.06 5.43
N TYR A 31 -9.45 3.84 5.89
CA TYR A 31 -10.44 3.02 6.57
C TYR A 31 -10.41 3.20 8.09
N ASP A 32 -9.59 4.13 8.58
CA ASP A 32 -9.38 4.33 10.02
C ASP A 32 -9.00 3.02 10.71
N LEU A 33 -8.17 2.23 10.05
CA LEU A 33 -7.64 0.98 10.56
C LEU A 33 -6.15 1.14 10.78
N LYS A 34 -5.69 0.80 11.97
CA LYS A 34 -4.27 0.76 12.26
C LYS A 34 -3.87 -0.70 12.43
N ASN A 35 -2.86 -1.15 11.70
CA ASN A 35 -2.41 -2.53 11.83
C ASN A 35 -2.01 -2.84 13.26
N GLY A 36 -2.54 -3.94 13.77
CA GLY A 36 -2.33 -4.39 15.13
C GLY A 36 -2.95 -5.77 15.33
N LYS A 37 -3.31 -6.07 16.58
CA LYS A 37 -3.74 -7.40 16.95
C LYS A 37 -5.06 -7.83 16.31
N ASP A 38 -6.03 -6.91 16.22
CA ASP A 38 -7.40 -7.23 15.80
C ASP A 38 -7.77 -6.71 14.42
N LYS A 39 -6.89 -5.94 13.82
CA LYS A 39 -7.13 -5.31 12.51
C LYS A 39 -5.85 -5.31 11.71
N MET A 40 -5.93 -5.66 10.44
CA MET A 40 -4.76 -5.68 9.59
C MET A 40 -5.11 -5.37 8.14
N VAL A 41 -4.30 -4.54 7.52
CA VAL A 41 -4.32 -4.30 6.09
C VAL A 41 -3.04 -4.87 5.51
N THR A 42 -3.16 -5.76 4.55
CA THR A 42 -2.02 -6.31 3.82
C THR A 42 -2.18 -5.99 2.34
N VAL A 43 -1.08 -5.63 1.70
CA VAL A 43 -1.07 -5.23 0.29
C VAL A 43 0.04 -5.96 -0.43
N ASP A 44 -0.28 -6.56 -1.56
CA ASP A 44 0.72 -7.12 -2.47
C ASP A 44 0.33 -6.80 -3.92
N GLU A 45 1.07 -7.32 -4.88
CA GLU A 45 0.81 -7.04 -6.29
C GLU A 45 -0.53 -7.61 -6.78
N ASP A 46 -1.11 -8.57 -6.05
CA ASP A 46 -2.37 -9.19 -6.44
C ASP A 46 -3.60 -8.48 -5.86
N GLY A 47 -3.45 -7.81 -4.73
CA GLY A 47 -4.60 -7.15 -4.15
C GLY A 47 -4.39 -6.68 -2.72
N VAL A 48 -5.50 -6.39 -2.07
CA VAL A 48 -5.57 -5.90 -0.71
C VAL A 48 -6.37 -6.86 0.14
N GLY A 49 -5.81 -7.28 1.28
CA GLY A 49 -6.54 -7.99 2.31
C GLY A 49 -6.83 -7.06 3.48
N ILE A 50 -8.07 -6.99 3.90
CA ILE A 50 -8.47 -6.23 5.09
C ILE A 50 -9.07 -7.21 6.08
N TRP A 51 -8.40 -7.39 7.21
CA TRP A 51 -8.84 -8.27 8.29
C TRP A 51 -9.34 -7.42 9.45
N GLN A 52 -10.57 -7.66 9.87
CA GLN A 52 -11.21 -6.91 10.94
C GLN A 52 -12.30 -7.79 11.56
N ASP A 53 -12.34 -7.85 12.91
CA ASP A 53 -13.35 -8.60 13.64
C ASP A 53 -13.43 -10.07 13.19
N SER A 54 -12.27 -10.69 13.01
CA SER A 54 -12.13 -12.09 12.59
C SER A 54 -12.65 -12.39 11.18
N VAL A 55 -12.87 -11.35 10.38
CA VAL A 55 -13.30 -11.48 8.99
C VAL A 55 -12.25 -10.86 8.08
N GLU A 56 -11.83 -11.60 7.07
CA GLU A 56 -10.90 -11.10 6.06
C GLU A 56 -11.65 -10.89 4.74
N GLN A 57 -11.49 -9.72 4.17
CA GLN A 57 -12.04 -9.38 2.87
C GLN A 57 -10.91 -8.99 1.93
N HIS A 58 -11.02 -9.41 0.68
CA HIS A 58 -10.01 -9.16 -0.33
C HIS A 58 -10.57 -8.27 -1.43
N TYR A 59 -9.75 -7.36 -1.92
CA TYR A 59 -10.11 -6.40 -2.96
C TYR A 59 -9.04 -6.37 -4.03
N GLN A 60 -9.45 -6.10 -5.26
CA GLN A 60 -8.51 -5.92 -6.36
C GLN A 60 -7.82 -4.55 -6.22
N LEU A 61 -6.56 -4.50 -6.65
CA LEU A 61 -5.82 -3.24 -6.80
C LEU A 61 -5.82 -2.85 -8.27
N PRO A 62 -6.05 -1.57 -8.57
CA PRO A 62 -5.90 -1.10 -9.95
C PRO A 62 -4.43 -1.09 -10.37
N GLN A 63 -4.21 -1.08 -11.68
CA GLN A 63 -2.86 -1.19 -12.24
C GLN A 63 -1.91 -0.10 -11.73
N ILE A 64 -2.41 1.13 -11.54
CA ILE A 64 -1.56 2.23 -11.05
C ILE A 64 -0.96 1.91 -9.69
N ALA A 65 -1.74 1.31 -8.78
CA ALA A 65 -1.25 0.92 -7.46
C ALA A 65 -0.30 -0.27 -7.54
N ARG A 66 -0.60 -1.24 -8.40
CA ARG A 66 0.25 -2.42 -8.61
C ARG A 66 1.61 -2.02 -9.18
N ASP A 67 1.62 -1.14 -10.17
CA ASP A 67 2.85 -0.64 -10.78
C ASP A 67 3.68 0.13 -9.76
N PHE A 68 3.03 0.92 -8.92
CA PHE A 68 3.72 1.65 -7.86
C PHE A 68 4.41 0.68 -6.88
N ILE A 69 3.69 -0.34 -6.42
CA ILE A 69 4.24 -1.31 -5.47
C ILE A 69 5.46 -1.98 -6.07
N HIS A 70 5.37 -2.42 -7.34
CA HIS A 70 6.48 -3.05 -8.02
C HIS A 70 7.69 -2.12 -8.13
N SER A 71 7.47 -0.88 -8.54
CA SER A 71 8.55 0.10 -8.69
C SER A 71 9.19 0.46 -7.35
N PHE A 72 8.38 0.62 -6.30
CA PHE A 72 8.86 0.97 -4.98
C PHE A 72 9.69 -0.18 -4.38
N ASP A 73 9.18 -1.40 -4.48
CA ASP A 73 9.86 -2.57 -3.93
C ASP A 73 11.18 -2.86 -4.64
N ASN A 74 11.32 -2.49 -5.89
CA ASN A 74 12.53 -2.73 -6.68
C ASN A 74 13.45 -1.51 -6.77
N TYR A 75 13.07 -0.38 -6.21
CA TYR A 75 13.90 0.81 -6.24
C TYR A 75 15.16 0.61 -5.41
N ASN A 76 16.33 0.76 -6.03
CA ASN A 76 17.62 0.49 -5.40
C ASN A 76 17.67 -0.86 -4.69
N TYR A 77 17.18 -1.91 -5.35
CA TYR A 77 17.11 -3.25 -4.79
C TYR A 77 18.43 -3.66 -4.14
N GLY A 78 18.36 -4.21 -2.94
CA GLY A 78 19.53 -4.61 -2.17
C GLY A 78 20.22 -3.49 -1.39
N ARG A 79 19.71 -2.26 -1.48
CA ARG A 79 20.29 -1.10 -0.79
C ARG A 79 19.22 -0.39 0.05
N THR A 80 19.69 0.40 1.03
CA THR A 80 18.80 1.25 1.79
C THR A 80 18.17 2.29 0.88
N ILE A 81 16.87 2.55 1.04
CA ILE A 81 16.21 3.61 0.32
C ILE A 81 16.61 4.95 0.95
N PHE A 82 17.29 5.78 0.14
CA PHE A 82 17.55 7.15 0.53
C PHE A 82 16.47 8.02 -0.09
N ARG A 83 15.74 8.77 0.75
CA ARG A 83 14.71 9.69 0.28
C ARG A 83 15.33 11.02 -0.08
N ASP A 84 16.26 10.96 -1.04
CA ASP A 84 16.99 12.11 -1.56
C ASP A 84 16.19 12.78 -2.69
N LYS A 85 16.82 13.74 -3.36
CA LYS A 85 16.20 14.47 -4.45
C LYS A 85 15.73 13.56 -5.59
N ASN A 86 16.48 12.51 -5.90
CA ASN A 86 16.14 11.57 -6.97
C ASN A 86 14.92 10.73 -6.59
N PHE A 87 14.82 10.29 -5.35
CA PHE A 87 13.66 9.56 -4.85
C PHE A 87 12.40 10.40 -5.02
N TRP A 88 12.41 11.66 -4.55
CA TRP A 88 11.24 12.54 -4.62
C TRP A 88 10.89 12.96 -6.04
N LYS A 89 11.84 12.92 -6.94
CA LYS A 89 11.59 13.17 -8.36
C LYS A 89 10.87 11.98 -9.00
N TYR A 90 11.23 10.77 -8.59
CA TYR A 90 10.70 9.52 -9.15
C TYR A 90 9.36 9.13 -8.54
N PHE A 91 9.23 9.21 -7.22
CA PHE A 91 8.02 8.84 -6.52
C PHE A 91 7.26 10.07 -6.07
N LYS A 92 6.03 10.21 -6.57
CA LYS A 92 5.16 11.35 -6.25
C LYS A 92 3.86 10.86 -5.66
N PRO A 93 3.19 11.67 -4.83
CA PRO A 93 1.86 11.32 -4.34
C PRO A 93 0.91 11.03 -5.50
N PHE A 94 0.02 10.08 -5.27
CA PHE A 94 -0.98 9.71 -6.27
C PHE A 94 -2.21 9.18 -5.55
N SER A 95 -3.30 9.02 -6.30
CA SER A 95 -4.52 8.46 -5.76
C SER A 95 -5.07 7.38 -6.68
N PHE A 96 -5.88 6.51 -6.10
CA PHE A 96 -6.53 5.44 -6.84
C PHE A 96 -7.82 5.04 -6.13
N LYS A 97 -8.68 4.30 -6.82
CA LYS A 97 -9.85 3.69 -6.20
C LYS A 97 -9.56 2.21 -5.98
N ILE A 98 -9.92 1.70 -4.81
CA ILE A 98 -9.86 0.26 -4.55
C ILE A 98 -10.80 -0.43 -5.54
N GLY A 99 -10.34 -1.53 -6.10
CA GLY A 99 -11.11 -2.31 -7.05
C GLY A 99 -12.22 -3.11 -6.37
N LYS A 100 -12.82 -4.01 -7.15
CA LYS A 100 -13.94 -4.82 -6.67
C LYS A 100 -13.49 -5.79 -5.59
N ARG A 101 -14.40 -6.08 -4.66
CA ARG A 101 -14.21 -7.11 -3.68
C ARG A 101 -14.11 -8.47 -4.38
N ILE A 102 -13.10 -9.23 -4.00
CA ILE A 102 -12.91 -10.58 -4.52
C ILE A 102 -13.70 -11.52 -3.61
N LYS A 103 -14.65 -12.26 -4.20
CA LYS A 103 -15.41 -13.26 -3.45
C LYS A 103 -14.68 -14.59 -3.53
N HIS A 104 -14.44 -15.17 -2.39
CA HIS A 104 -13.92 -16.53 -2.30
C HIS A 104 -15.08 -17.47 -1.97
N ASP A 105 -15.30 -18.42 -2.84
CA ASP A 105 -16.31 -19.45 -2.61
C ASP A 105 -15.75 -20.55 -1.70
#